data_6033024848d2892a65acb3aba5b8fed5
#
_entry.id   6033024848d2892a65acb3aba5b8fed5
#
_cell.length_a   1.000
_cell.length_b   1.000
_cell.length_c   1.000
_cell.angle_alpha   90.00
_cell.angle_beta   90.00
_cell.angle_gamma   90.00
#
_symmetry.space_group_name_H-M   'P 1'
#
loop_
_entity.id
_entity.type
_entity.pdbx_description
1 polymer ?
#
loop_
_entity_poly.entity_id
_entity_poly.type
_entity_poly.pdbx_seq_one_letter_code
_entity_poly.pdbx_strand_id
1 'polypeptide(L)'
;MTQSAGQLVVIATPIGNLGDLSPRAAEWLQKADILACEDTRMTRKLLALTGLRTTAKFVPYHDHNGKTMRPKLLEALQSGKKI
;
A
#
# COMPACT_ATOMS: atom_id res chain seq x y z
N MET A 1 -22.23 -14.08 11.77
CA MET A 1 -20.85 -14.13 11.28
C MET A 1 -20.23 -12.75 11.35
N THR A 2 -19.13 -12.65 12.03
CA THR A 2 -18.45 -11.36 12.16
C THR A 2 -17.64 -11.06 10.90
N GLN A 3 -17.88 -9.90 10.34
CA GLN A 3 -17.12 -9.46 9.20
C GLN A 3 -15.73 -9.03 9.67
N SER A 4 -14.70 -9.53 9.00
CA SER A 4 -13.33 -9.14 9.33
C SER A 4 -13.11 -7.67 9.04
N ALA A 5 -12.51 -6.96 9.98
CA ALA A 5 -12.03 -5.61 9.73
C ALA A 5 -10.87 -5.66 8.76
N GLY A 6 -10.65 -4.58 8.05
CA GLY A 6 -9.49 -4.44 7.19
C GLY A 6 -8.22 -4.28 8.00
N GLN A 7 -7.11 -4.30 7.31
CA GLN A 7 -5.80 -4.12 7.93
C GLN A 7 -5.04 -2.98 7.26
N LEU A 8 -4.47 -2.11 8.08
CA LEU A 8 -3.59 -1.05 7.63
C LEU A 8 -2.17 -1.43 8.03
N VAL A 9 -1.30 -1.55 7.05
CA VAL A 9 0.11 -1.87 7.28
C VAL A 9 0.96 -0.74 6.72
N VAL A 10 1.81 -0.18 7.57
CA VAL A 10 2.73 0.86 7.16
C VAL A 10 4.05 0.22 6.77
N ILE A 11 4.50 0.49 5.56
CA ILE A 11 5.72 -0.09 5.02
C ILE A 11 6.73 1.02 4.74
N ALA A 12 7.91 0.90 5.33
CA ALA A 12 9.02 1.76 4.99
C ALA A 12 9.71 1.18 3.75
N THR A 13 9.70 1.94 2.66
CA THR A 13 10.37 1.51 1.43
C THR A 13 11.83 1.92 1.47
N PRO A 14 12.74 1.07 0.96
CA PRO A 14 14.16 1.42 0.96
C PRO A 14 14.46 2.56 0.01
N ILE A 15 15.39 3.43 0.42
CA ILE A 15 15.89 4.51 -0.41
C ILE A 15 17.23 4.04 -1.00
N GLY A 16 17.24 3.84 -2.32
CA GLY A 16 18.47 3.53 -3.04
C GLY A 16 18.90 2.07 -3.07
N ASN A 17 18.50 1.25 -2.10
CA ASN A 17 18.86 -0.16 -2.08
C ASN A 17 17.63 -1.06 -1.96
N LEU A 18 17.22 -1.64 -3.09
CA LEU A 18 16.04 -2.48 -3.16
C LEU A 18 16.20 -3.80 -2.40
N GLY A 19 17.43 -4.24 -2.16
CA GLY A 19 17.69 -5.44 -1.38
C GLY A 19 17.31 -5.30 0.09
N ASP A 20 17.07 -4.08 0.56
CA ASP A 20 16.67 -3.82 1.93
C ASP A 20 15.16 -4.02 2.16
N LEU A 21 14.39 -4.29 1.11
CA LEU A 21 12.97 -4.58 1.26
C LEU A 21 12.79 -5.93 1.95
N SER A 22 12.15 -5.92 3.13
CA SER A 22 11.98 -7.16 3.88
C SER A 22 11.02 -8.11 3.17
N PRO A 23 11.19 -9.45 3.36
CA PRO A 23 10.24 -10.42 2.81
C PRO A 23 8.81 -10.16 3.25
N ARG A 24 8.61 -9.70 4.48
CA ARG A 24 7.28 -9.40 5.01
C ARG A 24 6.65 -8.21 4.29
N ALA A 25 7.44 -7.16 4.05
CA ALA A 25 6.96 -6.01 3.29
C ALA A 25 6.62 -6.42 1.86
N ALA A 26 7.45 -7.24 1.24
CA ALA A 26 7.19 -7.75 -0.10
C ALA A 26 5.88 -8.53 -0.16
N GLU A 27 5.63 -9.36 0.84
CA GLU A 27 4.38 -10.13 0.93
C GLU A 27 3.16 -9.20 1.01
N TRP A 28 3.21 -8.18 1.87
CA TRP A 28 2.12 -7.23 2.00
C TRP A 28 1.88 -6.42 0.73
N LEU A 29 2.94 -6.02 0.04
CA LEU A 29 2.81 -5.30 -1.22
C LEU A 29 2.07 -6.12 -2.27
N GLN A 30 2.27 -7.44 -2.27
CA GLN A 30 1.63 -8.32 -3.24
C GLN A 30 0.17 -8.63 -2.90
N LYS A 31 -0.18 -8.70 -1.62
CA LYS A 31 -1.54 -9.11 -1.22
C LYS A 31 -2.47 -7.98 -0.81
N ALA A 32 -1.99 -6.75 -0.78
CA ALA A 32 -2.83 -5.61 -0.43
C ALA A 32 -3.91 -5.38 -1.48
N ASP A 33 -5.04 -4.83 -1.05
CA ASP A 33 -6.11 -4.41 -1.95
C ASP A 33 -5.87 -3.00 -2.48
N ILE A 34 -5.27 -2.15 -1.64
CA ILE A 34 -4.96 -0.77 -1.97
C ILE A 34 -3.54 -0.47 -1.50
N LEU A 35 -2.76 0.18 -2.34
CA LEU A 35 -1.46 0.73 -1.98
C LEU A 35 -1.58 2.24 -1.96
N ALA A 36 -1.61 2.80 -0.75
CA ALA A 36 -1.60 4.25 -0.57
C ALA A 36 -0.14 4.71 -0.57
N CYS A 37 0.22 5.52 -1.53
CA CYS A 37 1.61 5.88 -1.81
C CYS A 37 1.77 7.38 -1.83
N GLU A 38 2.87 7.87 -1.28
CA GLU A 38 3.21 9.29 -1.41
C GLU A 38 3.43 9.65 -2.88
N ASP A 39 4.13 8.78 -3.60
CA ASP A 39 4.32 8.91 -5.05
C ASP A 39 4.10 7.54 -5.69
N THR A 40 2.99 7.40 -6.41
CA THR A 40 2.62 6.13 -7.03
C THR A 40 3.62 5.67 -8.08
N ARG A 41 4.30 6.61 -8.75
CA ARG A 41 5.30 6.26 -9.77
C ARG A 41 6.51 5.59 -9.15
N MET A 42 6.95 6.08 -7.99
CA MET A 42 8.07 5.48 -7.27
C MET A 42 7.74 4.06 -6.81
N THR A 43 6.52 3.85 -6.32
CA THR A 43 6.07 2.53 -5.89
C THR A 43 5.99 1.57 -7.06
N ARG A 44 5.47 2.01 -8.20
CA ARG A 44 5.43 1.17 -9.40
C ARG A 44 6.83 0.79 -9.87
N LYS A 45 7.76 1.73 -9.80
CA LYS A 45 9.15 1.48 -10.16
C LYS A 45 9.78 0.45 -9.21
N LEU A 46 9.54 0.58 -7.91
CA LEU A 46 10.02 -0.36 -6.91
C LEU A 46 9.53 -1.79 -7.22
N LEU A 47 8.24 -1.93 -7.49
CA LEU A 47 7.66 -3.23 -7.81
C LEU A 47 8.26 -3.81 -9.10
N ALA A 48 8.42 -2.98 -10.12
CA ALA A 48 9.01 -3.42 -11.38
C ALA A 48 10.45 -3.91 -11.19
N LEU A 49 11.25 -3.18 -10.41
CA LEU A 49 12.65 -3.53 -10.19
C LEU A 49 12.83 -4.76 -9.31
N THR A 50 11.90 -5.01 -8.40
CA THR A 50 11.95 -6.19 -7.52
C THR A 50 11.25 -7.42 -8.11
N GLY A 51 10.55 -7.26 -9.23
CA GLY A 51 9.79 -8.36 -9.84
C GLY A 51 8.52 -8.72 -9.09
N LEU A 52 8.11 -7.92 -8.12
CA LEU A 52 6.89 -8.18 -7.36
C LEU A 52 5.66 -7.81 -8.19
N ARG A 53 4.63 -8.62 -8.07
CA ARG A 53 3.35 -8.38 -8.76
C ARG A 53 2.26 -8.12 -7.76
N THR A 54 1.37 -7.19 -8.09
CA THR A 54 0.23 -6.88 -7.25
C THR A 54 -0.98 -6.54 -8.11
N THR A 55 -2.16 -6.88 -7.60
CA THR A 55 -3.43 -6.45 -8.18
C THR A 55 -4.01 -5.26 -7.43
N ALA A 56 -3.26 -4.69 -6.49
CA ALA A 56 -3.71 -3.58 -5.67
C ALA A 56 -4.00 -2.35 -6.51
N LYS A 57 -4.98 -1.57 -6.06
CA LYS A 57 -5.24 -0.24 -6.60
C LYS A 57 -4.23 0.73 -6.00
N PHE A 58 -3.53 1.47 -6.84
CA PHE A 58 -2.60 2.49 -6.37
C PHE A 58 -3.34 3.80 -6.15
N VAL A 59 -3.18 4.38 -4.97
CA VAL A 59 -3.85 5.61 -4.56
C VAL A 59 -2.79 6.58 -4.05
N PRO A 60 -2.71 7.79 -4.60
CA PRO A 60 -1.79 8.79 -4.04
C PRO A 60 -2.30 9.24 -2.67
N TYR A 61 -1.40 9.31 -1.71
CA TYR A 61 -1.70 9.77 -0.37
C TYR A 61 -0.51 10.58 0.14
N HIS A 62 -0.70 11.88 0.23
CA HIS A 62 0.36 12.82 0.61
C HIS A 62 -0.23 14.03 1.36
N ASP A 63 0.60 14.96 1.76
CA ASP A 63 0.19 16.09 2.59
C ASP A 63 -0.90 16.95 1.94
N HIS A 64 -0.93 17.00 0.61
CA HIS A 64 -1.87 17.86 -0.12
C HIS A 64 -3.25 17.25 -0.28
N ASN A 65 -3.39 15.92 -0.22
CA ASN A 65 -4.67 15.26 -0.44
C ASN A 65 -5.16 14.45 0.77
N GLY A 66 -4.44 14.48 1.89
CA GLY A 66 -4.76 13.64 3.05
C GLY A 66 -6.19 13.82 3.56
N LYS A 67 -6.67 15.06 3.62
CA LYS A 67 -8.03 15.33 4.11
C LYS A 67 -9.10 14.69 3.25
N THR A 68 -8.88 14.65 1.93
CA THR A 68 -9.83 14.06 0.99
C THR A 68 -9.72 12.54 0.97
N MET A 69 -8.50 12.00 1.07
CA MET A 69 -8.27 10.57 0.93
C MET A 69 -8.52 9.78 2.21
N ARG A 70 -8.28 10.37 3.39
CA ARG A 70 -8.45 9.65 4.66
C ARG A 70 -9.83 9.04 4.83
N PRO A 71 -10.95 9.78 4.60
CA PRO A 71 -12.27 9.16 4.74
C PRO A 71 -12.46 7.97 3.80
N LYS A 72 -11.94 8.06 2.59
CA LYS A 72 -12.05 6.97 1.60
C LYS A 72 -11.26 5.74 2.05
N LEU A 73 -10.07 5.93 2.60
CA LEU A 73 -9.25 4.84 3.10
C LEU A 73 -9.88 4.20 4.34
N LEU A 74 -10.43 5.02 5.24
CA LEU A 74 -11.13 4.51 6.42
C LEU A 74 -12.35 3.69 6.02
N GLU A 75 -13.11 4.14 5.03
CA GLU A 75 -14.26 3.39 4.53
C GLU A 75 -13.81 2.04 3.96
N ALA A 76 -12.73 2.02 3.20
CA ALA A 76 -12.17 0.79 2.66
C ALA A 76 -11.76 -0.17 3.77
N LEU A 77 -11.11 0.33 4.82
CA LEU A 77 -10.74 -0.48 5.98
C LEU A 77 -11.97 -1.07 6.66
N GLN A 78 -13.03 -0.28 6.82
CA GLN A 78 -14.26 -0.74 7.43
C GLN A 78 -14.94 -1.82 6.59
N SER A 79 -14.73 -1.83 5.29
CA SER A 79 -15.27 -2.85 4.41
C SER A 79 -14.36 -4.09 4.28
N GLY A 80 -13.29 -4.16 5.06
CA GLY A 80 -12.43 -5.34 5.11
C GLY A 80 -11.24 -5.33 4.18
N LYS A 81 -10.92 -4.18 3.57
CA LYS A 81 -9.79 -4.07 2.64
C LYS A 81 -8.45 -4.02 3.37
N LYS A 82 -7.42 -4.53 2.72
CA LYS A 82 -6.04 -4.45 3.21
C LYS A 82 -5.33 -3.30 2.51
N ILE A 83 -4.80 -2.36 3.30
CA ILE A 83 -4.14 -1.16 2.79
C ILE A 83 -2.69 -1.11 3.28
#